data_bc7b7f0fc98d6a6d2dd873612f27824f
#
_entry.id   bc7b7f0fc98d6a6d2dd873612f27824f
#
_cell.length_a   1.000
_cell.length_b   1.000
_cell.length_c   1.000
_cell.angle_alpha   90.00
_cell.angle_beta   90.00
_cell.angle_gamma   90.00
#
_symmetry.space_group_name_H-M   'P 1'
#
loop_
_entity.id
_entity.type
_entity.pdbx_description
1 polymer ?
#
loop_
_entity_poly.entity_id
_entity_poly.type
_entity_poly.pdbx_seq_one_letter_code
_entity_poly.pdbx_strand_id
1 'polypeptide(L)'
;SDGVSFAMIRVGYDKDKDPYFDRNVTEAFANGIDTGVFFYTQALDVQTAIDEANFVLKVIKDFPISYPIAYDVESQHLLDNGLTRQQITDNVNAFCKTISDAGYHPVVYGNNEWLTRNMDTGQIPYDIWYARYGTVNSYPNRTIWQCTDTGSVDGINGNVTIELAFTDYSAVIPADGWKHVDGRWYYMKGYVKQTGWVEVDGAWYYLDTNGVMIHDTTMDIDGVSYTFDSNGVMAEPTR
;
A
#
# COMPACT_ATOMS: atom_id res chain seq x y z
N SER A 1 -26.82 -4.92 6.67
CA SER A 1 -25.38 -4.72 6.53
C SER A 1 -25.00 -3.51 7.36
N ASP A 2 -23.95 -3.59 8.12
CA ASP A 2 -23.51 -2.58 9.10
C ASP A 2 -22.83 -1.36 8.46
N GLY A 3 -22.94 -1.22 7.13
CA GLY A 3 -22.34 -0.12 6.38
C GLY A 3 -20.81 -0.18 6.25
N VAL A 4 -20.23 -1.37 6.45
CA VAL A 4 -18.78 -1.57 6.23
C VAL A 4 -18.48 -1.42 4.75
N SER A 5 -17.63 -0.44 4.39
CA SER A 5 -17.23 -0.18 3.02
C SER A 5 -15.79 -0.57 2.73
N PHE A 6 -14.92 -0.67 3.75
CA PHE A 6 -13.55 -1.11 3.60
C PHE A 6 -13.06 -1.95 4.79
N ALA A 7 -12.00 -2.72 4.57
CA ALA A 7 -11.30 -3.47 5.59
C ALA A 7 -9.79 -3.30 5.45
N MET A 8 -9.09 -3.14 6.58
CA MET A 8 -7.63 -3.17 6.63
C MET A 8 -7.18 -4.54 7.13
N ILE A 9 -6.51 -5.30 6.28
CA ILE A 9 -6.17 -6.72 6.51
C ILE A 9 -4.67 -6.87 6.78
N ARG A 10 -4.32 -7.60 7.84
CA ARG A 10 -2.91 -7.84 8.17
C ARG A 10 -2.23 -8.71 7.13
N VAL A 11 -1.12 -8.22 6.56
CA VAL A 11 -0.28 -8.99 5.61
C VAL A 11 0.50 -10.07 6.34
N GLY A 12 1.06 -9.71 7.48
CA GLY A 12 1.93 -10.59 8.24
C GLY A 12 2.62 -9.87 9.39
N TYR A 13 3.57 -10.56 9.97
CA TYR A 13 4.40 -10.09 11.07
C TYR A 13 5.83 -10.62 10.88
N ASP A 14 6.84 -9.79 11.09
CA ASP A 14 8.25 -10.09 10.83
C ASP A 14 8.44 -10.54 9.36
N LYS A 15 8.70 -11.82 9.11
CA LYS A 15 8.87 -12.39 7.76
C LYS A 15 7.80 -13.41 7.41
N ASP A 16 6.83 -13.58 8.29
CA ASP A 16 5.79 -14.58 8.15
C ASP A 16 4.48 -13.94 7.66
N LYS A 17 3.95 -14.47 6.56
CA LYS A 17 2.64 -14.10 6.05
C LYS A 17 1.54 -14.57 7.00
N ASP A 18 0.55 -13.72 7.25
CA ASP A 18 -0.65 -14.10 8.01
C ASP A 18 -1.36 -15.28 7.31
N PRO A 19 -1.62 -16.39 8.00
CA PRO A 19 -2.21 -17.60 7.39
C PRO A 19 -3.63 -17.38 6.86
N TYR A 20 -4.31 -16.33 7.30
CA TYR A 20 -5.67 -15.99 6.84
C TYR A 20 -5.69 -14.89 5.78
N PHE A 21 -4.54 -14.33 5.43
CA PHE A 21 -4.44 -13.19 4.52
C PHE A 21 -5.17 -13.43 3.20
N ASP A 22 -4.82 -14.52 2.48
CA ASP A 22 -5.37 -14.80 1.14
C ASP A 22 -6.88 -14.90 1.16
N ARG A 23 -7.42 -15.64 2.14
CA ARG A 23 -8.85 -15.79 2.30
C ARG A 23 -9.51 -14.45 2.61
N ASN A 24 -8.98 -13.71 3.58
CA ASN A 24 -9.59 -12.48 4.04
C ASN A 24 -9.63 -11.40 2.94
N VAL A 25 -8.54 -11.24 2.18
CA VAL A 25 -8.51 -10.31 1.04
C VAL A 25 -9.49 -10.73 -0.05
N THR A 26 -9.45 -12.00 -0.44
CA THR A 26 -10.30 -12.52 -1.53
C THR A 26 -11.78 -12.43 -1.18
N GLU A 27 -12.17 -12.83 0.03
CA GLU A 27 -13.56 -12.81 0.46
C GLU A 27 -14.08 -11.38 0.68
N ALA A 28 -13.27 -10.48 1.25
CA ALA A 28 -13.66 -9.08 1.42
C ALA A 28 -13.93 -8.43 0.06
N PHE A 29 -13.00 -8.54 -0.88
CA PHE A 29 -13.15 -7.99 -2.22
C PHE A 29 -14.32 -8.59 -2.98
N ALA A 30 -14.53 -9.91 -2.92
CA ALA A 30 -15.65 -10.59 -3.56
C ALA A 30 -17.03 -10.15 -3.03
N ASN A 31 -17.07 -9.60 -1.81
CA ASN A 31 -18.27 -9.04 -1.19
C ASN A 31 -18.39 -7.51 -1.36
N GLY A 32 -17.58 -6.89 -2.21
CA GLY A 32 -17.63 -5.46 -2.51
C GLY A 32 -17.11 -4.57 -1.37
N ILE A 33 -16.24 -5.12 -0.52
CA ILE A 33 -15.56 -4.38 0.55
C ILE A 33 -14.18 -3.99 0.02
N ASP A 34 -13.90 -2.69 -0.01
CA ASP A 34 -12.58 -2.19 -0.38
C ASP A 34 -11.51 -2.73 0.55
N THR A 35 -10.40 -3.15 -0.03
CA THR A 35 -9.39 -3.91 0.71
C THR A 35 -8.06 -3.17 0.75
N GLY A 36 -7.73 -2.66 1.92
CA GLY A 36 -6.40 -2.21 2.29
C GLY A 36 -5.66 -3.24 3.12
N VAL A 37 -4.38 -3.03 3.30
CA VAL A 37 -3.56 -3.95 4.08
C VAL A 37 -2.66 -3.21 5.05
N PHE A 38 -2.22 -3.89 6.12
CA PHE A 38 -1.25 -3.32 7.05
C PHE A 38 -0.15 -4.32 7.40
N PHE A 39 1.01 -3.78 7.73
CA PHE A 39 2.17 -4.53 8.19
C PHE A 39 2.71 -3.91 9.48
N TYR A 40 2.77 -4.72 10.55
CA TYR A 40 3.30 -4.32 11.85
C TYR A 40 4.82 -4.41 11.86
N THR A 41 5.49 -3.26 12.04
CA THR A 41 6.95 -3.19 11.90
C THR A 41 7.74 -3.68 13.10
N GLN A 42 8.91 -4.27 12.80
CA GLN A 42 9.98 -4.58 13.73
C GLN A 42 11.33 -4.00 13.26
N ALA A 43 11.30 -3.12 12.25
CA ALA A 43 12.51 -2.62 11.59
C ALA A 43 13.36 -1.74 12.52
N LEU A 44 14.59 -2.16 12.80
CA LEU A 44 15.55 -1.41 13.59
C LEU A 44 16.43 -0.46 12.75
N ASP A 45 16.33 -0.55 11.42
CA ASP A 45 17.06 0.28 10.48
C ASP A 45 16.30 0.44 9.15
N VAL A 46 16.78 1.37 8.33
CA VAL A 46 16.19 1.70 7.02
C VAL A 46 16.18 0.50 6.06
N GLN A 47 17.23 -0.32 6.06
CA GLN A 47 17.27 -1.48 5.16
C GLN A 47 16.22 -2.51 5.53
N THR A 48 16.05 -2.78 6.83
CA THR A 48 14.99 -3.68 7.32
C THR A 48 13.60 -3.16 6.96
N ALA A 49 13.35 -1.84 7.06
CA ALA A 49 12.08 -1.24 6.65
C ALA A 49 11.81 -1.40 5.13
N ILE A 50 12.86 -1.28 4.30
CA ILE A 50 12.77 -1.57 2.86
C ILE A 50 12.48 -3.05 2.61
N ASP A 51 13.11 -3.95 3.36
CA ASP A 51 12.89 -5.40 3.23
C ASP A 51 11.46 -5.79 3.66
N GLU A 52 10.91 -5.16 4.71
CA GLU A 52 9.51 -5.30 5.11
C GLU A 52 8.55 -4.83 3.99
N ALA A 53 8.82 -3.68 3.36
CA ALA A 53 8.04 -3.19 2.23
C ALA A 53 8.08 -4.17 1.03
N ASN A 54 9.27 -4.68 0.69
CA ASN A 54 9.43 -5.66 -0.38
C ASN A 54 8.71 -6.99 -0.06
N PHE A 55 8.69 -7.41 1.21
CA PHE A 55 7.89 -8.55 1.65
C PHE A 55 6.40 -8.30 1.42
N VAL A 56 5.87 -7.14 1.84
CA VAL A 56 4.48 -6.76 1.59
C VAL A 56 4.16 -6.80 0.10
N LEU A 57 4.97 -6.14 -0.73
CA LEU A 57 4.79 -6.10 -2.18
C LEU A 57 4.77 -7.50 -2.82
N LYS A 58 5.63 -8.39 -2.36
CA LYS A 58 5.66 -9.79 -2.82
C LYS A 58 4.38 -10.54 -2.46
N VAL A 59 3.85 -10.32 -1.25
CA VAL A 59 2.62 -11.00 -0.78
C VAL A 59 1.39 -10.52 -1.53
N ILE A 60 1.27 -9.21 -1.76
CA ILE A 60 0.04 -8.59 -2.31
C ILE A 60 -0.04 -8.57 -3.84
N LYS A 61 1.03 -8.92 -4.55
CA LYS A 61 1.18 -8.68 -6.01
C LYS A 61 0.01 -9.17 -6.87
N ASP A 62 -0.62 -10.28 -6.46
CA ASP A 62 -1.70 -10.95 -7.21
C ASP A 62 -3.09 -10.69 -6.61
N PHE A 63 -3.18 -9.77 -5.63
CA PHE A 63 -4.43 -9.45 -4.94
C PHE A 63 -4.96 -8.05 -5.31
N PRO A 64 -6.30 -7.88 -5.38
CA PRO A 64 -6.91 -6.58 -5.65
C PRO A 64 -6.83 -5.68 -4.42
N ILE A 65 -5.81 -4.83 -4.36
CA ILE A 65 -5.62 -3.86 -3.27
C ILE A 65 -6.27 -2.54 -3.67
N SER A 66 -7.51 -2.34 -3.23
CA SER A 66 -8.34 -1.18 -3.57
C SER A 66 -8.31 -0.06 -2.52
N TYR A 67 -7.54 -0.27 -1.44
CA TYR A 67 -7.38 0.69 -0.33
C TYR A 67 -5.89 0.80 0.05
N PRO A 68 -5.46 1.78 0.88
CA PRO A 68 -4.06 1.99 1.19
C PRO A 68 -3.32 0.81 1.82
N ILE A 69 -1.99 0.87 1.73
CA ILE A 69 -1.06 -0.04 2.41
C ILE A 69 -0.50 0.69 3.63
N ALA A 70 -0.82 0.21 4.81
CA ALA A 70 -0.42 0.84 6.05
C ALA A 70 0.87 0.25 6.63
N TYR A 71 1.77 1.14 7.05
CA TYR A 71 2.88 0.80 7.93
C TYR A 71 2.46 1.05 9.38
N ASP A 72 2.34 -0.01 10.15
CA ASP A 72 1.87 0.01 11.54
C ASP A 72 3.07 0.19 12.48
N VAL A 73 3.21 1.40 13.03
CA VAL A 73 4.39 1.84 13.79
C VAL A 73 4.01 2.07 15.25
N GLU A 74 3.91 0.99 16.02
CA GLU A 74 3.62 1.06 17.45
C GLU A 74 4.34 -0.03 18.27
N SER A 75 5.42 -0.60 17.69
CA SER A 75 6.18 -1.66 18.34
C SER A 75 7.08 -1.15 19.46
N GLN A 76 6.83 -1.57 20.69
CA GLN A 76 7.70 -1.29 21.83
C GLN A 76 9.14 -1.79 21.59
N HIS A 77 9.32 -2.83 20.78
CA HIS A 77 10.63 -3.35 20.38
C HIS A 77 11.55 -2.27 19.80
N LEU A 78 11.01 -1.30 19.05
CA LEU A 78 11.80 -0.20 18.49
C LEU A 78 12.40 0.67 19.60
N LEU A 79 11.62 0.99 20.63
CA LEU A 79 12.06 1.81 21.78
C LEU A 79 13.02 1.03 22.69
N ASP A 80 12.74 -0.25 22.92
CA ASP A 80 13.58 -1.13 23.73
C ASP A 80 14.97 -1.33 23.11
N ASN A 81 15.09 -1.22 21.78
CA ASN A 81 16.36 -1.21 21.06
C ASN A 81 16.97 0.19 20.87
N GLY A 82 16.39 1.20 21.51
CA GLY A 82 16.96 2.54 21.60
C GLY A 82 16.85 3.37 20.34
N LEU A 83 15.91 3.07 19.43
CA LEU A 83 15.70 3.88 18.25
C LEU A 83 15.26 5.29 18.65
N THR A 84 15.93 6.27 18.07
CA THR A 84 15.54 7.67 18.20
C THR A 84 14.33 7.99 17.32
N ARG A 85 13.64 9.07 17.67
CA ARG A 85 12.54 9.63 16.87
C ARG A 85 12.90 9.77 15.39
N GLN A 86 14.12 10.24 15.09
CA GLN A 86 14.58 10.42 13.71
C GLN A 86 14.76 9.07 13.00
N GLN A 87 15.35 8.08 13.64
CA GLN A 87 15.55 6.76 13.03
C GLN A 87 14.19 6.08 12.73
N ILE A 88 13.21 6.19 13.63
CA ILE A 88 11.85 5.68 13.37
C ILE A 88 11.24 6.42 12.18
N THR A 89 11.38 7.75 12.09
CA THR A 89 10.89 8.55 10.97
C THR A 89 11.55 8.15 9.64
N ASP A 90 12.86 7.90 9.65
CA ASP A 90 13.61 7.46 8.47
C ASP A 90 13.14 6.08 7.99
N ASN A 91 12.91 5.14 8.92
CA ASN A 91 12.36 3.81 8.62
C ASN A 91 10.95 3.92 7.99
N VAL A 92 10.08 4.76 8.57
CA VAL A 92 8.73 5.03 8.03
C VAL A 92 8.81 5.56 6.61
N ASN A 93 9.65 6.56 6.38
CA ASN A 93 9.81 7.15 5.05
C ASN A 93 10.36 6.14 4.03
N ALA A 94 11.29 5.28 4.44
CA ALA A 94 11.86 4.24 3.58
C ALA A 94 10.82 3.18 3.17
N PHE A 95 10.02 2.68 4.12
CA PHE A 95 8.93 1.76 3.82
C PHE A 95 7.92 2.40 2.87
N CYS A 96 7.39 3.57 3.24
CA CYS A 96 6.35 4.26 2.46
C CYS A 96 6.84 4.64 1.06
N LYS A 97 8.11 5.07 0.94
CA LYS A 97 8.71 5.34 -0.38
C LYS A 97 8.77 4.08 -1.23
N THR A 98 9.18 2.94 -0.67
CA THR A 98 9.25 1.67 -1.41
C THR A 98 7.86 1.23 -1.89
N ILE A 99 6.83 1.38 -1.07
CA ILE A 99 5.44 1.11 -1.44
C ILE A 99 4.96 2.06 -2.54
N SER A 100 5.26 3.36 -2.41
CA SER A 100 4.89 4.38 -3.40
C SER A 100 5.61 4.16 -4.73
N ASP A 101 6.92 3.92 -4.69
CA ASP A 101 7.73 3.61 -5.89
C ASP A 101 7.23 2.37 -6.64
N ALA A 102 6.56 1.46 -5.95
CA ALA A 102 5.91 0.29 -6.54
C ALA A 102 4.49 0.57 -7.08
N GLY A 103 4.02 1.82 -7.05
CA GLY A 103 2.72 2.24 -7.59
C GLY A 103 1.54 2.06 -6.63
N TYR A 104 1.76 1.72 -5.36
CA TYR A 104 0.71 1.64 -4.35
C TYR A 104 0.60 2.93 -3.54
N HIS A 105 -0.45 3.07 -2.73
CA HIS A 105 -0.69 4.24 -1.89
C HIS A 105 -0.37 3.91 -0.43
N PRO A 106 0.74 4.43 0.13
CA PRO A 106 1.10 4.18 1.52
C PRO A 106 0.33 5.09 2.49
N VAL A 107 0.09 4.58 3.69
CA VAL A 107 -0.41 5.33 4.84
C VAL A 107 0.36 4.92 6.10
N VAL A 108 0.58 5.84 7.04
CA VAL A 108 1.28 5.55 8.29
C VAL A 108 0.26 5.43 9.42
N TYR A 109 0.20 4.24 10.03
CA TYR A 109 -0.60 4.01 11.22
C TYR A 109 0.23 4.23 12.48
N GLY A 110 -0.42 4.83 13.46
CA GLY A 110 0.10 4.93 14.80
C GLY A 110 -0.95 5.52 15.76
N ASN A 111 -0.78 5.18 17.03
CA ASN A 111 -1.57 5.83 18.06
C ASN A 111 -1.04 7.25 18.39
N ASN A 112 -1.77 7.98 19.24
CA ASN A 112 -1.42 9.36 19.56
C ASN A 112 0.01 9.54 20.10
N GLU A 113 0.51 8.60 20.89
CA GLU A 113 1.86 8.69 21.45
C GLU A 113 2.93 8.52 20.36
N TRP A 114 2.78 7.52 19.49
CA TRP A 114 3.70 7.25 18.42
C TRP A 114 3.77 8.40 17.42
N LEU A 115 2.62 8.92 16.97
CA LEU A 115 2.57 10.00 15.99
C LEU A 115 3.05 11.36 16.54
N THR A 116 2.97 11.59 17.84
CA THR A 116 3.35 12.90 18.42
C THR A 116 4.73 12.91 19.08
N ARG A 117 5.20 11.77 19.59
CA ARG A 117 6.44 11.67 20.36
C ARG A 117 7.53 10.85 19.68
N ASN A 118 7.16 9.71 19.10
CA ASN A 118 8.12 8.70 18.66
C ASN A 118 8.47 8.81 17.18
N MET A 119 7.72 9.57 16.37
CA MET A 119 8.07 9.92 14.99
C MET A 119 7.83 11.40 14.70
N ASP A 120 8.56 11.95 13.75
CA ASP A 120 8.39 13.33 13.29
C ASP A 120 7.47 13.38 12.07
N THR A 121 6.16 13.48 12.31
CA THR A 121 5.16 13.53 11.25
C THR A 121 5.27 14.76 10.34
N GLY A 122 6.01 15.79 10.74
CA GLY A 122 6.35 16.92 9.86
C GLY A 122 7.32 16.56 8.73
N GLN A 123 8.05 15.44 8.87
CA GLN A 123 8.95 14.89 7.85
C GLN A 123 8.35 13.69 7.09
N ILE A 124 7.09 13.33 7.36
CA ILE A 124 6.39 12.22 6.73
C ILE A 124 5.37 12.78 5.72
N PRO A 125 5.66 12.71 4.40
CA PRO A 125 4.78 13.28 3.37
C PRO A 125 3.63 12.35 2.96
N TYR A 126 3.29 11.38 3.79
CA TYR A 126 2.29 10.35 3.51
C TYR A 126 1.05 10.54 4.38
N ASP A 127 -0.05 9.93 3.98
CA ASP A 127 -1.30 9.92 4.71
C ASP A 127 -1.16 9.29 6.10
N ILE A 128 -1.99 9.72 7.04
CA ILE A 128 -1.97 9.26 8.43
C ILE A 128 -3.27 8.52 8.79
N TRP A 129 -3.11 7.29 9.26
CA TRP A 129 -4.15 6.52 9.93
C TRP A 129 -3.93 6.62 11.45
N TYR A 130 -4.74 7.46 12.07
CA TYR A 130 -4.61 7.80 13.47
C TYR A 130 -5.47 6.93 14.38
N ALA A 131 -4.89 6.33 15.42
CA ALA A 131 -5.60 5.56 16.42
C ALA A 131 -5.76 6.37 17.72
N ARG A 132 -7.00 6.56 18.13
CA ARG A 132 -7.37 7.10 19.45
C ARG A 132 -8.82 6.77 19.77
N TYR A 133 -9.04 6.09 20.90
CA TYR A 133 -10.35 5.59 21.30
C TYR A 133 -11.07 6.53 22.24
N GLY A 134 -12.40 6.52 22.18
CA GLY A 134 -13.30 7.11 23.18
C GLY A 134 -13.39 8.64 23.25
N THR A 135 -12.75 9.40 22.35
CA THR A 135 -12.82 10.86 22.34
C THR A 135 -12.91 11.42 20.93
N VAL A 136 -13.39 12.67 20.83
CA VAL A 136 -13.35 13.41 19.57
C VAL A 136 -11.90 13.52 19.11
N ASN A 137 -11.66 13.07 17.89
CA ASN A 137 -10.34 13.12 17.30
C ASN A 137 -9.93 14.56 16.98
N SER A 138 -8.79 14.98 17.52
CA SER A 138 -8.19 16.29 17.27
C SER A 138 -6.90 16.25 16.45
N TYR A 139 -6.45 15.06 15.95
CA TYR A 139 -5.23 15.00 15.15
C TYR A 139 -5.47 15.64 13.77
N PRO A 140 -4.73 16.71 13.42
CA PRO A 140 -4.88 17.35 12.12
C PRO A 140 -4.36 16.43 11.01
N ASN A 141 -4.90 16.58 9.80
CA ASN A 141 -4.43 15.92 8.57
C ASN A 141 -4.50 14.38 8.59
N ARG A 142 -5.28 13.77 9.49
CA ARG A 142 -5.58 12.34 9.38
C ARG A 142 -6.47 12.05 8.19
N THR A 143 -6.21 10.99 7.50
CA THR A 143 -7.05 10.49 6.41
C THR A 143 -7.92 9.32 6.84
N ILE A 144 -7.47 8.54 7.84
CA ILE A 144 -8.22 7.48 8.49
C ILE A 144 -8.14 7.66 10.02
N TRP A 145 -9.21 7.36 10.73
CA TRP A 145 -9.28 7.34 12.18
C TRP A 145 -9.79 6.00 12.70
N GLN A 146 -8.97 5.29 13.45
CA GLN A 146 -9.40 4.15 14.26
C GLN A 146 -10.01 4.69 15.55
N CYS A 147 -11.35 4.62 15.65
CA CYS A 147 -12.09 5.30 16.71
C CYS A 147 -12.42 4.42 17.91
N THR A 148 -12.36 3.10 17.77
CA THR A 148 -12.57 2.12 18.84
C THR A 148 -11.90 0.78 18.54
N ASP A 149 -11.61 0.01 19.59
CA ASP A 149 -11.15 -1.38 19.57
C ASP A 149 -12.22 -2.35 20.14
N THR A 150 -13.39 -1.83 20.47
CA THR A 150 -14.50 -2.57 21.06
C THR A 150 -15.77 -2.50 20.22
N GLY A 151 -15.59 -2.31 18.89
CA GLY A 151 -16.67 -2.32 17.92
C GLY A 151 -17.28 -3.71 17.75
N SER A 152 -18.46 -3.75 17.16
CA SER A 152 -19.14 -4.99 16.78
C SER A 152 -19.62 -4.89 15.34
N VAL A 153 -19.42 -5.96 14.59
CA VAL A 153 -19.91 -6.13 13.21
C VAL A 153 -20.66 -7.46 13.14
N ASP A 154 -21.84 -7.44 12.53
CA ASP A 154 -22.66 -8.64 12.38
C ASP A 154 -21.91 -9.76 11.63
N GLY A 155 -21.88 -10.95 12.21
CA GLY A 155 -21.17 -12.12 11.67
C GLY A 155 -19.74 -12.29 12.18
N ILE A 156 -19.20 -11.32 12.94
CA ILE A 156 -17.88 -11.45 13.59
C ILE A 156 -18.07 -11.66 15.09
N ASN A 157 -17.51 -12.75 15.61
CA ASN A 157 -17.52 -13.01 17.05
C ASN A 157 -16.37 -12.28 17.74
N GLY A 158 -16.69 -11.43 18.70
CA GLY A 158 -15.74 -10.65 19.49
C GLY A 158 -15.66 -9.18 19.03
N ASN A 159 -14.76 -8.45 19.67
CA ASN A 159 -14.55 -7.05 19.36
C ASN A 159 -13.73 -6.89 18.08
N VAL A 160 -14.04 -5.84 17.33
CA VAL A 160 -13.29 -5.39 16.17
C VAL A 160 -12.91 -3.92 16.34
N THR A 161 -11.86 -3.49 15.67
CA THR A 161 -11.60 -2.07 15.48
C THR A 161 -12.59 -1.49 14.48
N ILE A 162 -12.95 -0.22 14.66
CA ILE A 162 -13.78 0.52 13.69
C ILE A 162 -12.99 1.74 13.22
N GLU A 163 -12.93 1.88 11.91
CA GLU A 163 -12.23 2.95 11.22
C GLU A 163 -13.20 3.85 10.47
N LEU A 164 -12.93 5.15 10.49
CA LEU A 164 -13.59 6.16 9.68
C LEU A 164 -12.59 6.77 8.70
N ALA A 165 -12.85 6.67 7.41
CA ALA A 165 -12.06 7.33 6.38
C ALA A 165 -12.63 8.73 6.07
N PHE A 166 -11.73 9.71 5.90
CA PHE A 166 -12.05 11.10 5.55
C PHE A 166 -11.56 11.46 4.15
N THR A 167 -10.90 10.51 3.48
CA THR A 167 -10.38 10.63 2.12
C THR A 167 -11.08 9.60 1.24
N ASP A 168 -11.51 10.03 0.06
CA ASP A 168 -11.96 9.13 -0.99
C ASP A 168 -10.75 8.55 -1.73
N TYR A 169 -10.36 7.34 -1.35
CA TYR A 169 -9.21 6.67 -1.95
C TYR A 169 -9.47 6.17 -3.37
N SER A 170 -10.72 6.06 -3.82
CA SER A 170 -11.02 5.69 -5.22
C SER A 170 -10.48 6.69 -6.24
N ALA A 171 -10.31 7.95 -5.81
CA ALA A 171 -9.71 9.00 -6.64
C ALA A 171 -8.21 8.82 -6.89
N VAL A 172 -7.50 8.09 -6.04
CA VAL A 172 -6.03 7.89 -6.11
C VAL A 172 -5.61 6.44 -6.29
N ILE A 173 -6.54 5.49 -6.12
CA ILE A 173 -6.33 4.07 -6.33
C ILE A 173 -7.30 3.58 -7.40
N PRO A 174 -6.95 3.69 -8.71
CA PRO A 174 -7.86 3.30 -9.79
C PRO A 174 -8.02 1.78 -9.86
N ALA A 175 -9.26 1.33 -10.11
CA ALA A 175 -9.55 -0.08 -10.39
C ALA A 175 -8.90 -0.53 -11.69
N ASP A 176 -9.04 0.29 -12.72
CA ASP A 176 -8.54 0.03 -14.06
C ASP A 176 -7.86 1.27 -14.64
N GLY A 177 -6.95 1.04 -15.58
CA GLY A 177 -6.31 2.09 -16.34
C GLY A 177 -4.91 2.49 -15.85
N TRP A 178 -4.41 3.57 -16.43
CA TRP A 178 -3.08 4.07 -16.15
C TRP A 178 -3.00 4.80 -14.81
N LYS A 179 -1.93 4.52 -14.06
CA LYS A 179 -1.57 5.21 -12.83
C LYS A 179 -0.15 5.76 -12.94
N HIS A 180 0.02 7.03 -12.60
CA HIS A 180 1.32 7.70 -12.59
C HIS A 180 1.76 8.01 -11.15
N VAL A 181 2.94 7.52 -10.76
CA VAL A 181 3.52 7.74 -9.44
C VAL A 181 5.02 7.97 -9.58
N ASP A 182 5.54 9.06 -9.04
CA ASP A 182 6.97 9.40 -9.00
C ASP A 182 7.70 9.25 -10.37
N GLY A 183 7.05 9.71 -11.44
CA GLY A 183 7.60 9.65 -12.79
C GLY A 183 7.47 8.29 -13.47
N ARG A 184 6.83 7.31 -12.86
CA ARG A 184 6.62 5.97 -13.39
C ARG A 184 5.15 5.74 -13.73
N TRP A 185 4.90 5.02 -14.83
CA TRP A 185 3.57 4.62 -15.24
C TRP A 185 3.33 3.15 -14.94
N TYR A 186 2.15 2.84 -14.41
CA TYR A 186 1.64 1.50 -14.11
C TYR A 186 0.28 1.32 -14.77
N TYR A 187 -0.07 0.10 -15.15
CA TYR A 187 -1.42 -0.22 -15.63
C TYR A 187 -2.12 -1.15 -14.66
N MET A 188 -3.32 -0.76 -14.24
CA MET A 188 -4.14 -1.51 -13.29
C MET A 188 -5.29 -2.20 -14.01
N LYS A 189 -5.67 -3.40 -13.56
CA LYS A 189 -6.87 -4.11 -13.99
C LYS A 189 -7.48 -4.83 -12.81
N GLY A 190 -8.71 -4.44 -12.42
CA GLY A 190 -9.38 -4.94 -11.22
C GLY A 190 -8.53 -4.71 -9.96
N TYR A 191 -7.91 -3.56 -9.82
CA TYR A 191 -6.96 -3.19 -8.76
C TYR A 191 -5.66 -4.02 -8.74
N VAL A 192 -5.44 -4.89 -9.71
CA VAL A 192 -4.20 -5.66 -9.83
C VAL A 192 -3.25 -4.98 -10.81
N LYS A 193 -2.04 -4.72 -10.36
CA LYS A 193 -0.98 -4.16 -11.19
C LYS A 193 -0.56 -5.18 -12.25
N GLN A 194 -0.57 -4.76 -13.50
CA GLN A 194 -0.22 -5.62 -14.62
C GLN A 194 1.30 -5.64 -14.85
N THR A 195 1.77 -6.71 -15.48
CA THR A 195 3.15 -6.90 -15.97
C THR A 195 3.14 -7.54 -17.34
N GLY A 196 4.24 -7.41 -18.10
CA GLY A 196 4.32 -7.93 -19.46
C GLY A 196 3.53 -7.08 -20.45
N TRP A 197 3.05 -7.71 -21.52
CA TRP A 197 2.34 -7.04 -22.59
C TRP A 197 0.91 -6.66 -22.19
N VAL A 198 0.52 -5.41 -22.46
CA VAL A 198 -0.85 -4.92 -22.34
C VAL A 198 -1.27 -4.15 -23.57
N GLU A 199 -2.51 -4.34 -24.01
CA GLU A 199 -3.13 -3.57 -25.09
C GLU A 199 -4.15 -2.59 -24.49
N VAL A 200 -3.98 -1.31 -24.81
CA VAL A 200 -4.87 -0.23 -24.33
C VAL A 200 -5.22 0.63 -25.54
N ASP A 201 -6.51 0.76 -25.85
CA ASP A 201 -7.03 1.56 -26.95
C ASP A 201 -6.37 1.27 -28.32
N GLY A 202 -6.02 0.00 -28.55
CA GLY A 202 -5.38 -0.48 -29.78
C GLY A 202 -3.87 -0.21 -29.86
N ALA A 203 -3.25 0.31 -28.80
CA ALA A 203 -1.80 0.44 -28.68
C ALA A 203 -1.22 -0.59 -27.72
N TRP A 204 -0.04 -1.13 -28.06
CA TRP A 204 0.66 -2.09 -27.21
C TRP A 204 1.72 -1.41 -26.35
N TYR A 205 1.78 -1.84 -25.10
CA TYR A 205 2.74 -1.41 -24.09
C TYR A 205 3.39 -2.63 -23.44
N TYR A 206 4.56 -2.44 -22.87
CA TYR A 206 5.23 -3.45 -22.07
C TYR A 206 5.53 -2.92 -20.68
N LEU A 207 5.15 -3.70 -19.68
CA LEU A 207 5.38 -3.42 -18.27
C LEU A 207 6.44 -4.40 -17.76
N ASP A 208 7.46 -3.90 -17.07
CA ASP A 208 8.52 -4.73 -16.49
C ASP A 208 7.99 -5.65 -15.39
N THR A 209 8.86 -6.43 -14.76
CA THR A 209 8.49 -7.35 -13.67
C THR A 209 7.99 -6.64 -12.42
N ASN A 210 8.24 -5.32 -12.29
CA ASN A 210 7.73 -4.47 -11.22
C ASN A 210 6.42 -3.75 -11.64
N GLY A 211 5.96 -3.94 -12.88
CA GLY A 211 4.81 -3.29 -13.46
C GLY A 211 5.08 -1.88 -13.97
N VAL A 212 6.34 -1.46 -14.08
CA VAL A 212 6.70 -0.14 -14.62
C VAL A 212 6.66 -0.18 -16.15
N MET A 213 5.96 0.77 -16.76
CA MET A 213 5.88 0.92 -18.20
C MET A 213 7.26 1.24 -18.80
N ILE A 214 7.66 0.46 -19.81
CA ILE A 214 8.86 0.70 -20.60
C ILE A 214 8.57 1.80 -21.62
N HIS A 215 9.46 2.79 -21.75
CA HIS A 215 9.35 3.90 -22.71
C HIS A 215 10.73 4.40 -23.13
N ASP A 216 10.80 5.20 -24.19
CA ASP A 216 12.02 5.81 -24.74
C ASP A 216 13.20 4.83 -24.92
N THR A 217 12.94 3.61 -25.35
CA THR A 217 14.01 2.60 -25.45
C THR A 217 13.69 1.53 -26.46
N THR A 218 14.74 0.78 -26.84
CA THR A 218 14.63 -0.48 -27.56
C THR A 218 15.06 -1.61 -26.63
N MET A 219 14.27 -2.67 -26.54
CA MET A 219 14.47 -3.77 -25.61
C MET A 219 14.24 -5.11 -26.31
N ASP A 220 15.04 -6.13 -25.99
CA ASP A 220 14.79 -7.50 -26.40
C ASP A 220 13.81 -8.15 -25.41
N ILE A 221 12.74 -8.70 -25.96
CA ILE A 221 11.74 -9.46 -25.20
C ILE A 221 11.55 -10.79 -25.93
N ASP A 222 11.90 -11.87 -25.25
CA ASP A 222 11.83 -13.25 -25.78
C ASP A 222 12.53 -13.42 -27.13
N GLY A 223 13.69 -12.75 -27.33
CA GLY A 223 14.52 -12.85 -28.55
C GLY A 223 14.04 -11.99 -29.71
N VAL A 224 13.08 -11.10 -29.49
CA VAL A 224 12.59 -10.12 -30.47
C VAL A 224 12.84 -8.70 -29.94
N SER A 225 13.41 -7.84 -30.80
CA SER A 225 13.70 -6.45 -30.43
C SER A 225 12.49 -5.57 -30.68
N TYR A 226 12.02 -4.87 -29.65
CA TYR A 226 10.89 -3.95 -29.69
C TYR A 226 11.35 -2.54 -29.32
N THR A 227 10.82 -1.53 -30.02
CA THR A 227 11.08 -0.12 -29.71
C THR A 227 9.83 0.51 -29.12
N PHE A 228 10.00 1.26 -28.03
CA PHE A 228 8.94 1.99 -27.34
C PHE A 228 9.21 3.50 -27.45
N ASP A 229 8.19 4.25 -27.80
CA ASP A 229 8.27 5.71 -27.87
C ASP A 229 8.26 6.38 -26.46
N SER A 230 8.27 7.70 -26.40
CA SER A 230 8.24 8.47 -25.15
C SER A 230 6.93 8.31 -24.35
N ASN A 231 5.87 7.84 -24.99
CA ASN A 231 4.60 7.53 -24.33
C ASN A 231 4.48 6.03 -23.97
N GLY A 232 5.52 5.24 -24.24
CA GLY A 232 5.54 3.80 -24.00
C GLY A 232 4.82 2.97 -25.08
N VAL A 233 4.36 3.59 -26.16
CA VAL A 233 3.71 2.88 -27.25
C VAL A 233 4.74 2.08 -28.04
N MET A 234 4.50 0.78 -28.19
CA MET A 234 5.33 -0.10 -29.00
C MET A 234 5.19 0.24 -30.48
N ALA A 235 6.31 0.62 -31.11
CA ALA A 235 6.39 0.69 -32.56
C ALA A 235 6.38 -0.72 -33.15
N GLU A 236 5.81 -0.89 -34.37
CA GLU A 236 5.85 -2.22 -35.04
C GLU A 236 7.30 -2.72 -35.09
N PRO A 237 7.54 -4.02 -34.83
CA PRO A 237 8.89 -4.61 -34.92
C PRO A 237 9.46 -4.34 -36.31
N THR A 238 10.61 -3.72 -36.38
CA THR A 238 11.37 -3.68 -37.66
C THR A 238 11.82 -5.09 -38.03
N ARG A 239 11.25 -5.63 -39.10
CA ARG A 239 11.65 -6.91 -39.65
C ARG A 239 13.06 -6.87 -40.24
#